data_cd1332c47d3cd072a71967e5c0237796
#
_entry.id   cd1332c47d3cd072a71967e5c0237796
#
_cell.length_a   1.000
_cell.length_b   1.000
_cell.length_c   1.000
_cell.angle_alpha   90.00
_cell.angle_beta   90.00
_cell.angle_gamma   90.00
#
_symmetry.space_group_name_H-M   'P 1'
#
loop_
_entity.id
_entity.type
_entity.pdbx_description
1 polymer ?
#
loop_
_entity_poly.entity_id
_entity_poly.type
_entity_poly.pdbx_seq_one_letter_code
_entity_poly.pdbx_strand_id
1 'polypeptide(L)'
;MRLCMIGCGEHAESSHGPVQVRYAAAHLGTELAACCDVDAARAERHRQRFGFARAYTDVTAMLEAEKPDAAVLAVPVHLSASVAAPLLERGVPLLLEKPPGRTAEEVDALIASADRGGRGTVPHQVAFNRRFVPVVQEARRRLIAIGAPAAIQHVHYEMTRVDQREPDFSTTAIHGLDAVRFLAGADYAEARFRYREQPALGPGVANIFVDAVLASGATAHLAFCPTAGAVVERATVHAGAHTLFLRIPMWGPLDSPGRLQHAERGQVVADLGGDQLGGASDACVLGGFYGEYEAFLGDLGAGRTPSPSLRESRQSVEIAECVRRRDEEFRA
;
A
#
# COMPACT_ATOMS: atom_id res chain seq x y z
N MET A 1 17.66 -15.12 -6.36
CA MET A 1 16.26 -14.78 -6.77
C MET A 1 16.32 -13.85 -7.96
N ARG A 2 15.57 -14.15 -9.03
CA ARG A 2 15.50 -13.34 -10.27
C ARG A 2 14.26 -12.46 -10.21
N LEU A 3 14.45 -11.15 -10.13
CA LEU A 3 13.39 -10.17 -10.00
C LEU A 3 13.19 -9.39 -11.31
N CYS A 4 11.94 -9.27 -11.76
CA CYS A 4 11.57 -8.44 -12.90
C CYS A 4 10.66 -7.28 -12.48
N MET A 5 10.76 -6.14 -13.21
CA MET A 5 9.91 -4.97 -13.05
C MET A 5 9.02 -4.78 -14.26
N ILE A 6 7.73 -4.58 -14.10
CA ILE A 6 6.73 -4.33 -15.15
C ILE A 6 6.10 -2.97 -14.91
N GLY A 7 6.27 -2.07 -15.88
CA GLY A 7 5.99 -0.64 -15.75
C GLY A 7 7.18 0.12 -15.20
N CYS A 8 7.74 1.04 -16.00
CA CYS A 8 8.92 1.85 -15.67
C CYS A 8 8.56 3.35 -15.59
N GLY A 9 7.34 3.65 -15.12
CA GLY A 9 6.85 5.02 -14.95
C GLY A 9 7.44 5.72 -13.74
N GLU A 10 6.96 6.94 -13.46
CA GLU A 10 7.46 7.81 -12.38
C GLU A 10 7.44 7.12 -11.01
N HIS A 11 6.36 6.40 -10.69
CA HIS A 11 6.26 5.69 -9.42
C HIS A 11 7.27 4.54 -9.32
N ALA A 12 7.49 3.82 -10.40
CA ALA A 12 8.55 2.81 -10.46
C ALA A 12 9.94 3.43 -10.27
N GLU A 13 10.20 4.59 -10.86
CA GLU A 13 11.49 5.30 -10.74
C GLU A 13 11.73 5.91 -9.36
N SER A 14 10.69 6.45 -8.72
CA SER A 14 10.80 7.16 -7.44
C SER A 14 10.74 6.24 -6.22
N SER A 15 10.03 5.13 -6.31
CA SER A 15 9.73 4.25 -5.16
C SER A 15 10.33 2.85 -5.32
N HIS A 16 9.99 2.13 -6.39
CA HIS A 16 10.40 0.72 -6.54
C HIS A 16 11.87 0.53 -6.93
N GLY A 17 12.38 1.28 -7.91
CA GLY A 17 13.76 1.15 -8.40
C GLY A 17 14.82 1.29 -7.29
N PRO A 18 14.78 2.37 -6.47
CA PRO A 18 15.70 2.52 -5.34
C PRO A 18 15.63 1.36 -4.34
N VAL A 19 14.42 0.86 -4.06
CA VAL A 19 14.21 -0.28 -3.15
C VAL A 19 14.76 -1.57 -3.71
N GLN A 20 14.55 -1.84 -5.01
CA GLN A 20 15.07 -3.03 -5.70
C GLN A 20 16.59 -3.08 -5.68
N VAL A 21 17.24 -1.95 -5.96
CA VAL A 21 18.71 -1.84 -5.88
C VAL A 21 19.19 -2.12 -4.45
N ARG A 22 18.57 -1.50 -3.45
CA ARG A 22 18.91 -1.71 -2.04
C ARG A 22 18.70 -3.16 -1.61
N TYR A 23 17.58 -3.76 -1.99
CA TYR A 23 17.27 -5.15 -1.67
C TYR A 23 18.28 -6.10 -2.29
N ALA A 24 18.61 -5.93 -3.56
CA ALA A 24 19.60 -6.75 -4.26
C ALA A 24 21.00 -6.62 -3.63
N ALA A 25 21.38 -5.42 -3.18
CA ALA A 25 22.65 -5.20 -2.51
C ALA A 25 22.72 -5.86 -1.10
N ALA A 26 21.59 -5.90 -0.39
CA ALA A 26 21.50 -6.50 0.94
C ALA A 26 21.34 -8.03 0.92
N HIS A 27 20.80 -8.60 -0.17
CA HIS A 27 20.45 -10.02 -0.28
C HIS A 27 21.24 -10.68 -1.42
N LEU A 28 22.40 -11.26 -1.09
CA LEU A 28 23.27 -11.95 -2.05
C LEU A 28 22.50 -13.01 -2.84
N GLY A 29 22.70 -13.01 -4.17
CA GLY A 29 22.00 -13.90 -5.09
C GLY A 29 20.65 -13.35 -5.60
N THR A 30 20.28 -12.12 -5.25
CA THR A 30 19.19 -11.41 -5.91
C THR A 30 19.70 -10.72 -7.16
N GLU A 31 19.11 -11.06 -8.31
CA GLU A 31 19.40 -10.48 -9.63
C GLU A 31 18.23 -9.60 -10.09
N LEU A 32 18.51 -8.36 -10.46
CA LEU A 32 17.59 -7.50 -11.20
C LEU A 32 17.63 -7.93 -12.67
N ALA A 33 16.85 -8.96 -13.03
CA ALA A 33 16.99 -9.67 -14.29
C ALA A 33 16.50 -8.83 -15.49
N ALA A 34 15.31 -8.24 -15.38
CA ALA A 34 14.80 -7.41 -16.47
C ALA A 34 13.76 -6.39 -15.99
N CYS A 35 13.60 -5.34 -16.78
CA CYS A 35 12.46 -4.43 -16.70
C CYS A 35 11.73 -4.35 -18.03
N CYS A 36 10.42 -4.05 -17.99
CA CYS A 36 9.55 -3.98 -19.15
C CYS A 36 8.65 -2.76 -19.09
N ASP A 37 8.59 -2.01 -20.18
CA ASP A 37 7.60 -0.94 -20.40
C ASP A 37 7.27 -0.88 -21.89
N VAL A 38 6.03 -0.56 -22.24
CA VAL A 38 5.61 -0.40 -23.67
C VAL A 38 6.39 0.69 -24.38
N ASP A 39 6.91 1.67 -23.63
CA ASP A 39 7.86 2.68 -24.11
C ASP A 39 9.30 2.16 -23.96
N ALA A 40 9.92 1.79 -25.08
CA ALA A 40 11.29 1.28 -25.12
C ALA A 40 12.33 2.23 -24.49
N ALA A 41 12.16 3.54 -24.67
CA ALA A 41 13.08 4.53 -24.10
C ALA A 41 12.94 4.60 -22.57
N ARG A 42 11.73 4.42 -22.05
CA ARG A 42 11.45 4.36 -20.62
C ARG A 42 12.02 3.09 -20.00
N ALA A 43 11.81 1.93 -20.64
CA ALA A 43 12.39 0.67 -20.19
C ALA A 43 13.92 0.73 -20.14
N GLU A 44 14.55 1.28 -21.19
CA GLU A 44 16.02 1.39 -21.25
C GLU A 44 16.59 2.37 -20.20
N ARG A 45 15.94 3.54 -19.99
CA ARG A 45 16.34 4.46 -18.91
C ARG A 45 16.26 3.80 -17.55
N HIS A 46 15.18 3.06 -17.27
CA HIS A 46 14.99 2.34 -16.00
C HIS A 46 16.06 1.27 -15.83
N ARG A 47 16.34 0.48 -16.87
CA ARG A 47 17.41 -0.51 -16.89
C ARG A 47 18.76 0.09 -16.50
N GLN A 48 19.15 1.17 -17.15
CA GLN A 48 20.43 1.84 -16.90
C GLN A 48 20.52 2.43 -15.50
N ARG A 49 19.43 3.08 -15.07
CA ARG A 49 19.40 3.78 -13.77
C ARG A 49 19.49 2.84 -12.59
N PHE A 50 18.87 1.66 -12.67
CA PHE A 50 18.74 0.74 -11.55
C PHE A 50 19.53 -0.57 -11.74
N GLY A 51 20.25 -0.71 -12.84
CA GLY A 51 21.15 -1.84 -13.04
C GLY A 51 20.46 -3.16 -13.41
N PHE A 52 19.27 -3.11 -14.01
CA PHE A 52 18.65 -4.31 -14.58
C PHE A 52 19.50 -4.85 -15.74
N ALA A 53 19.58 -6.19 -15.85
CA ALA A 53 20.39 -6.81 -16.88
C ALA A 53 19.83 -6.55 -18.28
N ARG A 54 18.50 -6.59 -18.46
CA ARG A 54 17.82 -6.44 -19.75
C ARG A 54 16.58 -5.54 -19.68
N ALA A 55 16.21 -4.95 -20.83
CA ALA A 55 14.98 -4.19 -21.02
C ALA A 55 14.13 -4.84 -22.10
N TYR A 56 12.81 -4.84 -21.90
CA TYR A 56 11.81 -5.39 -22.80
C TYR A 56 10.68 -4.40 -23.05
N THR A 57 9.98 -4.58 -24.18
CA THR A 57 8.74 -3.86 -24.49
C THR A 57 7.50 -4.77 -24.50
N ASP A 58 7.72 -6.07 -24.40
CA ASP A 58 6.68 -7.08 -24.32
C ASP A 58 6.87 -7.95 -23.09
N VAL A 59 5.84 -8.00 -22.23
CA VAL A 59 5.86 -8.73 -20.96
C VAL A 59 5.96 -10.24 -21.20
N THR A 60 5.30 -10.77 -22.23
CA THR A 60 5.31 -12.22 -22.52
C THR A 60 6.71 -12.65 -22.92
N ALA A 61 7.34 -11.91 -23.85
CA ALA A 61 8.72 -12.18 -24.27
C ALA A 61 9.71 -12.08 -23.08
N MET A 62 9.52 -11.12 -22.19
CA MET A 62 10.32 -11.01 -20.96
C MET A 62 10.17 -12.26 -20.06
N LEU A 63 8.93 -12.69 -19.81
CA LEU A 63 8.69 -13.86 -18.95
C LEU A 63 9.26 -15.15 -19.52
N GLU A 64 9.13 -15.36 -20.82
CA GLU A 64 9.66 -16.55 -21.51
C GLU A 64 11.19 -16.61 -21.47
N ALA A 65 11.85 -15.44 -21.64
CA ALA A 65 13.30 -15.35 -21.63
C ALA A 65 13.90 -15.41 -20.23
N GLU A 66 13.29 -14.71 -19.26
CA GLU A 66 13.88 -14.50 -17.93
C GLU A 66 13.43 -15.52 -16.90
N LYS A 67 12.22 -16.07 -17.01
CA LYS A 67 11.63 -17.00 -16.04
C LYS A 67 11.82 -16.51 -14.61
N PRO A 68 11.30 -15.33 -14.26
CA PRO A 68 11.57 -14.70 -12.97
C PRO A 68 10.99 -15.50 -11.81
N ASP A 69 11.67 -15.47 -10.66
CA ASP A 69 11.16 -16.00 -9.41
C ASP A 69 10.03 -15.12 -8.84
N ALA A 70 10.06 -13.82 -9.16
CA ALA A 70 9.00 -12.86 -8.81
C ALA A 70 9.03 -11.66 -9.77
N ALA A 71 7.87 -11.01 -9.92
CA ALA A 71 7.75 -9.76 -10.64
C ALA A 71 7.07 -8.67 -9.78
N VAL A 72 7.40 -7.42 -10.07
CA VAL A 72 6.76 -6.23 -9.49
C VAL A 72 5.98 -5.55 -10.60
N LEU A 73 4.71 -5.24 -10.36
CA LEU A 73 3.82 -4.61 -11.32
C LEU A 73 3.43 -3.20 -10.86
N ALA A 74 3.88 -2.19 -11.59
CA ALA A 74 3.55 -0.78 -11.36
C ALA A 74 3.15 -0.09 -12.66
N VAL A 75 1.93 -0.33 -13.07
CA VAL A 75 1.31 0.25 -14.27
C VAL A 75 0.13 1.15 -13.90
N PRO A 76 -0.37 2.00 -14.82
CA PRO A 76 -1.59 2.78 -14.56
C PRO A 76 -2.75 1.90 -14.08
N VAL A 77 -3.49 2.38 -13.10
CA VAL A 77 -4.55 1.62 -12.39
C VAL A 77 -5.54 0.95 -13.34
N HIS A 78 -5.93 1.62 -14.44
CA HIS A 78 -6.87 1.08 -15.42
C HIS A 78 -6.32 -0.09 -16.23
N LEU A 79 -5.02 -0.36 -16.19
CA LEU A 79 -4.34 -1.48 -16.82
C LEU A 79 -3.95 -2.57 -15.83
N SER A 80 -3.96 -2.27 -14.53
CA SER A 80 -3.40 -3.14 -13.49
C SER A 80 -4.00 -4.54 -13.56
N ALA A 81 -5.32 -4.66 -13.50
CA ALA A 81 -5.99 -5.96 -13.51
C ALA A 81 -5.75 -6.75 -14.82
N SER A 82 -5.80 -6.08 -15.98
CA SER A 82 -5.62 -6.73 -17.28
C SER A 82 -4.18 -7.23 -17.50
N VAL A 83 -3.19 -6.56 -16.92
CA VAL A 83 -1.78 -7.00 -16.98
C VAL A 83 -1.49 -8.05 -15.91
N ALA A 84 -2.05 -7.92 -14.71
CA ALA A 84 -1.80 -8.86 -13.61
C ALA A 84 -2.40 -10.25 -13.84
N ALA A 85 -3.62 -10.33 -14.38
CA ALA A 85 -4.33 -11.60 -14.54
C ALA A 85 -3.52 -12.66 -15.33
N PRO A 86 -2.99 -12.39 -16.52
CA PRO A 86 -2.19 -13.38 -17.27
C PRO A 86 -0.85 -13.72 -16.58
N LEU A 87 -0.29 -12.85 -15.74
CA LEU A 87 0.90 -13.15 -14.94
C LEU A 87 0.58 -14.18 -13.85
N LEU A 88 -0.50 -13.94 -13.11
CA LEU A 88 -0.98 -14.85 -12.09
C LEU A 88 -1.36 -16.22 -12.69
N GLU A 89 -2.06 -16.25 -13.83
CA GLU A 89 -2.42 -17.49 -14.54
C GLU A 89 -1.20 -18.29 -15.01
N ARG A 90 -0.08 -17.63 -15.28
CA ARG A 90 1.21 -18.29 -15.58
C ARG A 90 2.00 -18.72 -14.35
N GLY A 91 1.46 -18.49 -13.15
CA GLY A 91 2.10 -18.88 -11.90
C GLY A 91 3.26 -17.96 -11.47
N VAL A 92 3.31 -16.73 -11.97
CA VAL A 92 4.35 -15.75 -11.60
C VAL A 92 4.03 -15.12 -10.25
N PRO A 93 4.85 -15.28 -9.20
CA PRO A 93 4.68 -14.56 -7.95
C PRO A 93 4.74 -13.05 -8.16
N LEU A 94 3.79 -12.28 -7.58
CA LEU A 94 3.57 -10.90 -8.00
C LEU A 94 3.38 -9.94 -6.82
N LEU A 95 4.22 -8.90 -6.77
CA LEU A 95 3.95 -7.70 -5.98
C LEU A 95 3.22 -6.69 -6.88
N LEU A 96 1.96 -6.39 -6.53
CA LEU A 96 1.09 -5.51 -7.32
C LEU A 96 0.96 -4.14 -6.67
N GLU A 97 1.19 -3.07 -7.43
CA GLU A 97 0.84 -1.73 -6.95
C GLU A 97 -0.66 -1.59 -6.65
N LYS A 98 -0.93 -0.76 -5.67
CA LYS A 98 -2.31 -0.45 -5.26
C LYS A 98 -2.90 0.70 -6.13
N PRO A 99 -4.19 0.70 -6.33
CA PRO A 99 -5.09 -0.43 -6.17
C PRO A 99 -4.82 -1.49 -7.25
N PRO A 100 -4.91 -2.79 -6.94
CA PRO A 100 -4.65 -3.87 -7.90
C PRO A 100 -5.70 -3.94 -9.02
N GLY A 101 -6.86 -3.34 -8.78
CA GLY A 101 -7.97 -3.15 -9.71
C GLY A 101 -8.78 -1.92 -9.31
N ARG A 102 -9.65 -1.44 -10.19
CA ARG A 102 -10.52 -0.27 -9.98
C ARG A 102 -11.80 -0.61 -9.22
N THR A 103 -12.22 -1.87 -9.26
CA THR A 103 -13.46 -2.36 -8.68
C THR A 103 -13.23 -3.64 -7.90
N ALA A 104 -14.14 -3.98 -7.01
CA ALA A 104 -14.13 -5.24 -6.28
C ALA A 104 -14.20 -6.45 -7.21
N GLU A 105 -14.96 -6.35 -8.32
CA GLU A 105 -15.08 -7.41 -9.31
C GLU A 105 -13.76 -7.66 -10.06
N GLU A 106 -12.99 -6.61 -10.37
CA GLU A 106 -11.64 -6.77 -10.94
C GLU A 106 -10.71 -7.50 -9.97
N VAL A 107 -10.80 -7.20 -8.66
CA VAL A 107 -10.03 -7.92 -7.63
C VAL A 107 -10.48 -9.37 -7.51
N ASP A 108 -11.78 -9.65 -7.56
CA ASP A 108 -12.33 -11.03 -7.55
C ASP A 108 -11.84 -11.82 -8.77
N ALA A 109 -11.76 -11.21 -9.93
CA ALA A 109 -11.20 -11.82 -11.13
C ALA A 109 -9.68 -12.13 -10.97
N LEU A 110 -8.92 -11.23 -10.34
CA LEU A 110 -7.49 -11.47 -10.04
C LEU A 110 -7.30 -12.60 -9.02
N ILE A 111 -8.15 -12.68 -8.00
CA ILE A 111 -8.15 -13.79 -7.04
C ILE A 111 -8.37 -15.11 -7.77
N ALA A 112 -9.36 -15.16 -8.66
CA ALA A 112 -9.62 -16.34 -9.47
C ALA A 112 -8.45 -16.69 -10.41
N SER A 113 -7.75 -15.69 -10.97
CA SER A 113 -6.55 -15.93 -11.78
C SER A 113 -5.39 -16.48 -10.94
N ALA A 114 -5.18 -15.95 -9.73
CA ALA A 114 -4.16 -16.47 -8.81
C ALA A 114 -4.45 -17.92 -8.38
N ASP A 115 -5.72 -18.28 -8.15
CA ASP A 115 -6.13 -19.62 -7.78
C ASP A 115 -5.96 -20.64 -8.93
N ARG A 116 -6.00 -20.19 -10.19
CA ARG A 116 -5.79 -21.04 -11.39
C ARG A 116 -4.33 -21.21 -11.79
N GLY A 117 -3.44 -20.30 -11.37
CA GLY A 117 -2.08 -20.17 -11.93
C GLY A 117 -1.06 -21.21 -11.48
N GLY A 118 -1.40 -22.23 -10.68
CA GLY A 118 -0.38 -23.16 -10.20
C GLY A 118 -0.92 -24.38 -9.44
N ARG A 119 -0.05 -25.04 -8.69
CA ARG A 119 -0.39 -26.12 -7.76
C ARG A 119 -0.92 -25.60 -6.42
N GLY A 120 -1.74 -24.56 -6.46
CA GLY A 120 -2.25 -23.79 -5.32
C GLY A 120 -2.34 -22.34 -5.72
N THR A 121 -2.80 -21.47 -4.82
CA THR A 121 -2.86 -20.04 -5.08
C THR A 121 -1.46 -19.48 -5.31
N VAL A 122 -1.26 -18.78 -6.45
CA VAL A 122 0.02 -18.14 -6.77
C VAL A 122 0.35 -17.11 -5.71
N PRO A 123 1.57 -17.09 -5.14
CA PRO A 123 1.96 -16.10 -4.15
C PRO A 123 1.87 -14.69 -4.71
N HIS A 124 1.18 -13.81 -3.99
CA HIS A 124 1.07 -12.40 -4.39
C HIS A 124 0.85 -11.51 -3.18
N GLN A 125 1.25 -10.23 -3.32
CA GLN A 125 1.05 -9.19 -2.33
C GLN A 125 0.61 -7.90 -3.01
N VAL A 126 -0.33 -7.19 -2.41
CA VAL A 126 -0.71 -5.83 -2.84
C VAL A 126 0.13 -4.81 -2.08
N ALA A 127 0.69 -3.84 -2.80
CA ALA A 127 1.65 -2.86 -2.30
C ALA A 127 0.99 -1.78 -1.41
N PHE A 128 0.49 -2.17 -0.25
CA PHE A 128 0.03 -1.26 0.80
C PHE A 128 1.19 -0.90 1.73
N ASN A 129 2.13 -0.12 1.22
CA ASN A 129 3.36 0.26 1.91
C ASN A 129 3.14 0.84 3.31
N ARG A 130 1.97 1.48 3.60
CA ARG A 130 1.64 1.99 4.95
C ARG A 130 1.67 0.90 6.01
N ARG A 131 1.30 -0.32 5.68
CA ARG A 131 1.37 -1.46 6.59
C ARG A 131 2.81 -1.77 7.05
N PHE A 132 3.82 -1.36 6.26
CA PHE A 132 5.24 -1.65 6.49
C PHE A 132 6.04 -0.44 6.99
N VAL A 133 5.40 0.71 7.18
CA VAL A 133 6.01 1.87 7.84
C VAL A 133 6.39 1.50 9.27
N PRO A 134 7.63 1.74 9.73
CA PRO A 134 8.10 1.27 11.03
C PRO A 134 7.21 1.68 12.21
N VAL A 135 6.74 2.93 12.25
CA VAL A 135 5.83 3.39 13.32
C VAL A 135 4.45 2.72 13.25
N VAL A 136 3.97 2.35 12.07
CA VAL A 136 2.68 1.65 11.89
C VAL A 136 2.82 0.19 12.31
N GLN A 137 3.91 -0.47 11.96
CA GLN A 137 4.23 -1.83 12.40
C GLN A 137 4.31 -1.93 13.92
N GLU A 138 5.04 -1.03 14.55
CA GLU A 138 5.17 -1.00 16.02
C GLU A 138 3.83 -0.68 16.69
N ALA A 139 3.04 0.24 16.12
CA ALA A 139 1.69 0.51 16.61
C ALA A 139 0.81 -0.75 16.54
N ARG A 140 0.82 -1.46 15.41
CA ARG A 140 0.06 -2.70 15.24
C ARG A 140 0.49 -3.77 16.26
N ARG A 141 1.79 -3.96 16.45
CA ARG A 141 2.32 -4.88 17.45
C ARG A 141 1.80 -4.56 18.87
N ARG A 142 1.82 -3.27 19.26
CA ARG A 142 1.30 -2.82 20.57
C ARG A 142 -0.20 -3.03 20.68
N LEU A 143 -0.96 -2.69 19.64
CA LEU A 143 -2.42 -2.87 19.63
C LEU A 143 -2.80 -4.36 19.78
N ILE A 144 -2.08 -5.27 19.14
CA ILE A 144 -2.27 -6.72 19.34
C ILE A 144 -2.01 -7.09 20.80
N ALA A 145 -0.95 -6.59 21.41
CA ALA A 145 -0.62 -6.86 22.80
C ALA A 145 -1.66 -6.29 23.80
N ILE A 146 -2.36 -5.21 23.43
CA ILE A 146 -3.46 -4.61 24.20
C ILE A 146 -4.77 -5.40 24.03
N GLY A 147 -4.89 -6.24 23.00
CA GLY A 147 -6.07 -7.07 22.75
C GLY A 147 -6.89 -6.65 21.52
N ALA A 148 -6.27 -6.01 20.50
CA ALA A 148 -6.93 -5.76 19.21
C ALA A 148 -7.39 -7.07 18.56
N PRO A 149 -8.53 -7.08 17.81
CA PRO A 149 -9.39 -5.94 17.52
C PRO A 149 -10.38 -5.54 18.64
N ALA A 150 -10.67 -6.43 19.59
CA ALA A 150 -11.74 -6.25 20.59
C ALA A 150 -11.51 -5.06 21.53
N ALA A 151 -10.24 -4.73 21.82
CA ALA A 151 -9.92 -3.61 22.72
C ALA A 151 -10.06 -2.24 22.05
N ILE A 152 -10.11 -2.17 20.71
CA ILE A 152 -10.16 -0.89 19.98
C ILE A 152 -11.56 -0.29 20.07
N GLN A 153 -11.60 0.98 20.45
CA GLN A 153 -12.83 1.76 20.59
C GLN A 153 -13.03 2.69 19.41
N HIS A 154 -11.94 3.37 19.00
CA HIS A 154 -12.01 4.38 17.96
C HIS A 154 -10.67 4.53 17.22
N VAL A 155 -10.74 4.77 15.91
CA VAL A 155 -9.60 5.14 15.06
C VAL A 155 -9.91 6.46 14.38
N HIS A 156 -9.09 7.47 14.59
CA HIS A 156 -9.08 8.70 13.79
C HIS A 156 -7.92 8.66 12.81
N TYR A 157 -8.17 8.98 11.54
CA TYR A 157 -7.16 9.02 10.50
C TYR A 157 -7.27 10.31 9.67
N GLU A 158 -6.16 11.01 9.50
CA GLU A 158 -6.07 12.23 8.70
C GLU A 158 -5.04 12.05 7.59
N MET A 159 -5.42 12.43 6.37
CA MET A 159 -4.52 12.49 5.23
C MET A 159 -4.72 13.80 4.48
N THR A 160 -3.68 14.61 4.40
CA THR A 160 -3.68 15.82 3.60
C THR A 160 -2.61 15.77 2.52
N ARG A 161 -2.87 16.42 1.40
CA ARG A 161 -1.93 16.56 0.28
C ARG A 161 -1.83 18.03 -0.14
N VAL A 162 -0.77 18.37 -0.84
CA VAL A 162 -0.57 19.70 -1.39
C VAL A 162 -0.90 19.67 -2.88
N ASP A 163 -1.85 20.49 -3.28
CA ASP A 163 -2.20 20.75 -4.69
C ASP A 163 -2.51 19.50 -5.53
N GLN A 164 -3.02 18.43 -4.89
CA GLN A 164 -3.43 17.21 -5.57
C GLN A 164 -4.87 17.40 -6.09
N ARG A 165 -5.01 17.74 -7.37
CA ARG A 165 -6.27 18.16 -8.00
C ARG A 165 -6.88 17.11 -8.92
N GLU A 166 -6.46 15.88 -8.83
CA GLU A 166 -7.05 14.79 -9.61
C GLU A 166 -8.53 14.62 -9.26
N PRO A 167 -9.41 14.41 -10.27
CA PRO A 167 -10.83 14.19 -10.04
C PRO A 167 -11.13 12.95 -9.20
N ASP A 168 -10.24 11.96 -9.24
CA ASP A 168 -10.35 10.70 -8.51
C ASP A 168 -9.26 10.59 -7.43
N PHE A 169 -9.59 11.02 -6.22
CA PHE A 169 -8.72 10.86 -5.06
C PHE A 169 -8.80 9.46 -4.42
N SER A 170 -9.66 8.57 -4.89
CA SER A 170 -9.84 7.23 -4.31
C SER A 170 -8.55 6.40 -4.36
N THR A 171 -7.73 6.57 -5.41
CA THR A 171 -6.44 5.90 -5.58
C THR A 171 -5.39 6.30 -4.53
N THR A 172 -5.57 7.46 -3.90
CA THR A 172 -4.75 7.94 -2.77
C THR A 172 -5.43 7.63 -1.43
N ALA A 173 -6.73 7.89 -1.32
CA ALA A 173 -7.51 7.63 -0.11
C ALA A 173 -7.47 6.16 0.33
N ILE A 174 -7.33 5.22 -0.62
CA ILE A 174 -7.25 3.78 -0.34
C ILE A 174 -6.14 3.42 0.67
N HIS A 175 -5.05 4.19 0.73
CA HIS A 175 -4.01 3.98 1.74
C HIS A 175 -4.52 4.22 3.16
N GLY A 176 -5.33 5.25 3.38
CA GLY A 176 -5.92 5.52 4.69
C GLY A 176 -7.02 4.52 5.03
N LEU A 177 -7.84 4.14 4.04
CA LEU A 177 -8.87 3.12 4.21
C LEU A 177 -8.25 1.78 4.63
N ASP A 178 -7.16 1.38 3.99
CA ASP A 178 -6.43 0.16 4.33
C ASP A 178 -5.68 0.27 5.67
N ALA A 179 -5.04 1.41 5.94
CA ALA A 179 -4.29 1.63 7.20
C ALA A 179 -5.20 1.53 8.43
N VAL A 180 -6.45 2.03 8.35
CA VAL A 180 -7.43 1.91 9.43
C VAL A 180 -7.81 0.45 9.66
N ARG A 181 -8.09 -0.34 8.60
CA ARG A 181 -8.34 -1.79 8.71
C ARG A 181 -7.16 -2.52 9.34
N PHE A 182 -5.95 -2.20 8.87
CA PHE A 182 -4.73 -2.81 9.40
C PHE A 182 -4.51 -2.50 10.86
N LEU A 183 -4.59 -1.23 11.27
CA LEU A 183 -4.42 -0.81 12.67
C LEU A 183 -5.49 -1.41 13.57
N ALA A 184 -6.75 -1.37 13.14
CA ALA A 184 -7.85 -1.93 13.89
C ALA A 184 -7.84 -3.47 13.92
N GLY A 185 -7.35 -4.12 12.86
CA GLY A 185 -7.42 -5.57 12.68
C GLY A 185 -8.84 -6.07 12.44
N ALA A 186 -9.67 -5.24 11.82
CA ALA A 186 -11.05 -5.53 11.52
C ALA A 186 -11.50 -4.83 10.24
N ASP A 187 -12.38 -5.46 9.51
CA ASP A 187 -13.00 -4.94 8.30
C ASP A 187 -14.06 -3.88 8.65
N TYR A 188 -14.44 -3.05 7.68
CA TYR A 188 -15.57 -2.14 7.80
C TYR A 188 -16.87 -2.95 7.72
N ALA A 189 -17.77 -2.75 8.69
CA ALA A 189 -19.14 -3.25 8.65
C ALA A 189 -20.05 -2.27 7.92
N GLU A 190 -19.88 -0.97 8.20
CA GLU A 190 -20.58 0.11 7.51
C GLU A 190 -19.71 1.37 7.45
N ALA A 191 -19.95 2.21 6.44
CA ALA A 191 -19.33 3.52 6.32
C ALA A 191 -20.32 4.53 5.71
N ARG A 192 -20.24 5.78 6.15
CA ARG A 192 -20.95 6.91 5.57
C ARG A 192 -19.95 7.91 5.03
N PHE A 193 -20.17 8.37 3.82
CA PHE A 193 -19.28 9.29 3.12
C PHE A 193 -19.92 10.66 3.01
N ARG A 194 -19.11 11.70 3.22
CA ARG A 194 -19.49 13.08 2.98
C ARG A 194 -18.43 13.74 2.13
N TYR A 195 -18.88 14.43 1.09
CA TYR A 195 -18.02 15.11 0.13
C TYR A 195 -18.25 16.61 0.20
N ARG A 196 -17.18 17.36 0.38
CA ARG A 196 -17.20 18.81 0.25
C ARG A 196 -16.46 19.17 -1.03
N GLU A 197 -17.22 19.33 -2.09
CA GLU A 197 -16.71 19.70 -3.40
C GLU A 197 -15.97 21.05 -3.36
N GLN A 198 -14.88 21.16 -4.13
CA GLN A 198 -14.02 22.34 -4.26
C GLN A 198 -13.94 22.76 -5.73
N PRO A 199 -15.05 23.18 -6.36
CA PRO A 199 -15.11 23.39 -7.81
C PRO A 199 -14.14 24.46 -8.31
N ALA A 200 -13.73 25.40 -7.46
CA ALA A 200 -12.72 26.40 -7.77
C ALA A 200 -11.30 25.81 -7.97
N LEU A 201 -11.04 24.60 -7.47
CA LEU A 201 -9.76 23.91 -7.59
C LEU A 201 -9.71 22.92 -8.75
N GLY A 202 -10.86 22.56 -9.29
CA GLY A 202 -11.00 21.65 -10.43
C GLY A 202 -12.24 20.74 -10.31
N PRO A 203 -12.63 20.09 -11.42
CA PRO A 203 -13.77 19.17 -11.42
C PRO A 203 -13.46 17.94 -10.57
N GLY A 204 -14.39 17.51 -9.71
CA GLY A 204 -14.27 16.33 -8.86
C GLY A 204 -13.29 16.46 -7.69
N VAL A 205 -12.64 17.61 -7.50
CA VAL A 205 -11.81 17.87 -6.32
C VAL A 205 -12.70 18.09 -5.11
N ALA A 206 -12.54 17.27 -4.08
CA ALA A 206 -13.34 17.35 -2.85
C ALA A 206 -12.54 16.95 -1.61
N ASN A 207 -12.87 17.57 -0.47
CA ASN A 207 -12.53 16.96 0.80
C ASN A 207 -13.52 15.82 1.07
N ILE A 208 -13.00 14.69 1.55
CA ILE A 208 -13.74 13.46 1.75
C ILE A 208 -13.69 13.10 3.24
N PHE A 209 -14.84 12.88 3.84
CA PHE A 209 -14.96 12.47 5.22
C PHE A 209 -15.70 11.13 5.29
N VAL A 210 -15.16 10.20 6.07
CA VAL A 210 -15.71 8.85 6.24
C VAL A 210 -15.95 8.61 7.72
N ASP A 211 -17.20 8.37 8.10
CA ASP A 211 -17.59 7.91 9.43
C ASP A 211 -18.00 6.43 9.32
N ALA A 212 -17.33 5.55 10.07
CA ALA A 212 -17.47 4.12 9.90
C ALA A 212 -17.61 3.36 11.22
N VAL A 213 -18.22 2.17 11.14
CA VAL A 213 -18.20 1.14 12.16
C VAL A 213 -17.48 -0.07 11.59
N LEU A 214 -16.53 -0.60 12.35
CA LEU A 214 -15.77 -1.79 11.99
C LEU A 214 -16.49 -3.06 12.50
N ALA A 215 -16.20 -4.20 11.92
CA ALA A 215 -16.80 -5.49 12.30
C ALA A 215 -16.52 -5.88 13.77
N SER A 216 -15.49 -5.29 14.41
CA SER A 216 -15.23 -5.42 15.83
C SER A 216 -16.15 -4.57 16.73
N GLY A 217 -16.97 -3.69 16.16
CA GLY A 217 -17.75 -2.67 16.86
C GLY A 217 -17.00 -1.36 17.13
N ALA A 218 -15.70 -1.28 16.82
CA ALA A 218 -14.96 -0.03 16.90
C ALA A 218 -15.48 0.97 15.87
N THR A 219 -15.41 2.28 16.20
CA THR A 219 -15.73 3.34 15.25
C THR A 219 -14.46 3.87 14.56
N ALA A 220 -14.62 4.46 13.38
CA ALA A 220 -13.53 5.15 12.70
C ALA A 220 -14.01 6.48 12.09
N HIS A 221 -13.14 7.48 12.12
CA HIS A 221 -13.31 8.73 11.39
C HIS A 221 -12.09 8.98 10.52
N LEU A 222 -12.28 9.14 9.20
CA LEU A 222 -11.21 9.46 8.27
C LEU A 222 -11.50 10.79 7.57
N ALA A 223 -10.46 11.61 7.46
CA ALA A 223 -10.51 12.89 6.74
C ALA A 223 -9.42 12.93 5.65
N PHE A 224 -9.84 13.15 4.41
CA PHE A 224 -8.96 13.27 3.25
C PHE A 224 -9.10 14.68 2.65
N CYS A 225 -8.01 15.45 2.66
CA CYS A 225 -7.96 16.81 2.12
C CYS A 225 -6.86 16.90 1.05
N PRO A 226 -7.22 16.76 -0.25
CA PRO A 226 -6.25 16.69 -1.33
C PRO A 226 -5.51 18.00 -1.61
N THR A 227 -6.02 19.13 -1.12
CA THR A 227 -5.47 20.47 -1.40
C THR A 227 -5.28 21.27 -0.11
N ALA A 228 -4.45 20.76 0.79
CA ALA A 228 -4.10 21.43 2.04
C ALA A 228 -2.73 22.13 1.94
N GLY A 229 -2.36 22.88 2.98
CA GLY A 229 -1.10 23.60 3.04
C GLY A 229 0.14 22.74 3.35
N ALA A 230 -0.06 21.47 3.71
CA ALA A 230 1.03 20.54 4.03
C ALA A 230 0.64 19.10 3.72
N VAL A 231 1.65 18.26 3.46
CA VAL A 231 1.46 16.80 3.43
C VAL A 231 1.46 16.29 4.87
N VAL A 232 0.35 15.71 5.30
CA VAL A 232 0.18 15.10 6.62
C VAL A 232 -0.46 13.74 6.45
N GLU A 233 0.01 12.76 7.24
CA GLU A 233 -0.65 11.47 7.35
C GLU A 233 -0.52 10.99 8.81
N ARG A 234 -1.63 10.96 9.55
CA ARG A 234 -1.64 10.71 10.99
C ARG A 234 -2.77 9.79 11.39
N ALA A 235 -2.52 9.01 12.43
CA ALA A 235 -3.57 8.21 13.06
C ALA A 235 -3.57 8.38 14.57
N THR A 236 -4.76 8.33 15.17
CA THR A 236 -4.94 8.20 16.63
C THR A 236 -5.80 6.97 16.87
N VAL A 237 -5.34 6.05 17.72
CA VAL A 237 -6.08 4.84 18.06
C VAL A 237 -6.32 4.80 19.56
N HIS A 238 -7.59 4.74 19.97
CA HIS A 238 -8.02 4.53 21.35
C HIS A 238 -8.36 3.06 21.58
N ALA A 239 -7.71 2.43 22.56
CA ALA A 239 -7.88 1.00 22.85
C ALA A 239 -7.86 0.78 24.38
N GLY A 240 -9.03 0.62 24.98
CA GLY A 240 -9.17 0.51 26.44
C GLY A 240 -8.61 1.75 27.16
N ALA A 241 -7.65 1.55 28.05
CA ALA A 241 -6.97 2.64 28.77
C ALA A 241 -5.76 3.22 27.99
N HIS A 242 -5.56 2.83 26.74
CA HIS A 242 -4.41 3.19 25.91
C HIS A 242 -4.81 4.13 24.77
N THR A 243 -3.90 5.01 24.38
CA THR A 243 -4.00 5.84 23.17
C THR A 243 -2.66 5.83 22.45
N LEU A 244 -2.68 5.51 21.16
CA LEU A 244 -1.52 5.58 20.28
C LEU A 244 -1.69 6.76 19.31
N PHE A 245 -0.69 7.64 19.26
CA PHE A 245 -0.62 8.75 18.32
C PHE A 245 0.48 8.46 17.31
N LEU A 246 0.13 8.43 16.01
CA LEU A 246 1.05 8.16 14.94
C LEU A 246 1.21 9.38 14.04
N ARG A 247 2.46 9.73 13.74
CA ARG A 247 2.83 10.57 12.61
C ARG A 247 3.51 9.68 11.57
N ILE A 248 2.87 9.54 10.40
CA ILE A 248 3.32 8.64 9.33
C ILE A 248 4.11 9.48 8.34
N PRO A 249 5.41 9.18 8.10
CA PRO A 249 6.26 10.02 7.26
C PRO A 249 6.00 9.74 5.78
N MET A 250 5.25 10.62 5.12
CA MET A 250 4.93 10.52 3.69
C MET A 250 5.31 11.79 2.95
N TRP A 251 6.28 11.71 2.07
CA TRP A 251 6.70 12.74 1.10
C TRP A 251 6.81 14.19 1.58
N GLY A 252 6.75 14.44 2.87
CA GLY A 252 6.87 15.78 3.44
C GLY A 252 7.78 15.79 4.66
N PRO A 253 8.47 16.91 4.92
CA PRO A 253 9.40 17.00 6.05
C PRO A 253 8.69 17.08 7.41
N LEU A 254 7.39 17.49 7.42
CA LEU A 254 6.68 17.86 8.65
C LEU A 254 6.57 16.70 9.65
N ASP A 255 6.26 15.50 9.16
CA ASP A 255 6.09 14.30 10.01
C ASP A 255 7.24 13.28 9.85
N SER A 256 8.33 13.65 9.14
CA SER A 256 9.55 12.84 9.06
C SER A 256 10.37 12.99 10.37
N PRO A 257 10.99 11.92 10.86
CA PRO A 257 11.10 10.55 10.34
C PRO A 257 9.93 9.64 10.73
N GLY A 258 8.82 10.18 11.17
CA GLY A 258 7.71 9.47 11.77
C GLY A 258 7.84 9.39 13.29
N ARG A 259 6.72 9.25 13.98
CA ARG A 259 6.69 9.16 15.45
C ARG A 259 5.52 8.33 15.93
N LEU A 260 5.76 7.48 16.90
CA LEU A 260 4.74 6.79 17.66
C LEU A 260 4.82 7.21 19.12
N GLN A 261 3.76 7.84 19.62
CA GLN A 261 3.59 8.06 21.06
C GLN A 261 2.50 7.15 21.59
N HIS A 262 2.78 6.44 22.68
CA HIS A 262 1.83 5.56 23.34
C HIS A 262 1.59 6.08 24.75
N ALA A 263 0.36 6.45 25.05
CA ALA A 263 -0.09 6.84 26.37
C ALA A 263 -0.95 5.73 27.00
N GLU A 264 -0.75 5.47 28.27
CA GLU A 264 -1.58 4.59 29.09
C GLU A 264 -2.02 5.34 30.35
N ARG A 265 -3.35 5.40 30.61
CA ARG A 265 -3.94 6.05 31.77
C ARG A 265 -3.41 7.47 32.01
N GLY A 266 -3.23 8.23 30.94
CA GLY A 266 -2.74 9.61 30.95
C GLY A 266 -1.22 9.78 31.07
N GLN A 267 -0.44 8.70 31.12
CA GLN A 267 1.01 8.73 31.14
C GLN A 267 1.59 8.29 29.79
N VAL A 268 2.60 8.98 29.27
CA VAL A 268 3.34 8.53 28.06
C VAL A 268 4.26 7.37 28.47
N VAL A 269 3.97 6.19 27.96
CA VAL A 269 4.73 4.95 28.25
C VAL A 269 5.72 4.59 27.14
N ALA A 270 5.58 5.20 25.95
CA ALA A 270 6.57 5.12 24.88
C ALA A 270 6.49 6.35 23.98
N ASP A 271 7.66 6.74 23.45
CA ASP A 271 7.81 7.83 22.48
C ASP A 271 8.97 7.43 21.55
N LEU A 272 8.66 7.01 20.33
CA LEU A 272 9.57 6.32 19.42
C LEU A 272 9.61 7.02 18.07
N GLY A 273 10.82 7.28 17.55
CA GLY A 273 11.06 7.78 16.21
C GLY A 273 11.01 6.66 15.16
N GLY A 274 10.56 6.99 13.95
CA GLY A 274 10.52 6.04 12.84
C GLY A 274 11.91 5.56 12.41
N ASP A 275 12.92 6.41 12.49
CA ASP A 275 14.32 6.11 12.23
C ASP A 275 14.91 5.12 13.25
N GLN A 276 14.56 5.27 14.52
CA GLN A 276 14.93 4.33 15.58
C GLN A 276 14.32 2.94 15.33
N LEU A 277 13.05 2.91 14.96
CA LEU A 277 12.31 1.67 14.70
C LEU A 277 12.76 0.98 13.40
N GLY A 278 13.01 1.76 12.35
CA GLY A 278 13.45 1.25 11.05
C GLY A 278 14.95 1.00 10.92
N GLY A 279 15.74 1.44 11.88
CA GLY A 279 17.22 1.34 11.82
C GLY A 279 17.86 2.16 10.70
N ALA A 280 17.10 3.06 10.06
CA ALA A 280 17.55 3.91 8.97
C ALA A 280 16.66 5.15 8.86
N SER A 281 17.19 6.22 8.27
CA SER A 281 16.48 7.50 8.08
C SER A 281 16.12 7.80 6.62
N ASP A 282 16.39 6.88 5.71
CA ASP A 282 16.05 7.07 4.29
C ASP A 282 14.55 6.83 4.00
N ALA A 283 14.06 7.52 2.98
CA ALA A 283 12.64 7.51 2.63
C ALA A 283 12.10 6.12 2.24
N CYS A 284 12.94 5.23 1.70
CA CYS A 284 12.52 3.89 1.30
C CYS A 284 12.14 3.04 2.54
N VAL A 285 12.89 3.16 3.64
CA VAL A 285 12.61 2.46 4.91
C VAL A 285 11.47 3.17 5.64
N LEU A 286 11.60 4.47 5.84
CA LEU A 286 10.60 5.24 6.59
C LEU A 286 9.22 5.21 5.95
N GLY A 287 9.15 5.20 4.61
CA GLY A 287 7.90 5.09 3.84
C GLY A 287 7.33 3.67 3.73
N GLY A 288 8.01 2.66 4.29
CA GLY A 288 7.56 1.27 4.30
C GLY A 288 7.83 0.48 3.03
N PHE A 289 8.37 1.11 1.97
CA PHE A 289 8.63 0.43 0.70
C PHE A 289 9.66 -0.69 0.83
N TYR A 290 10.73 -0.46 1.61
CA TYR A 290 11.74 -1.50 1.82
C TYR A 290 11.19 -2.68 2.64
N GLY A 291 10.46 -2.40 3.72
CA GLY A 291 9.81 -3.44 4.53
C GLY A 291 8.77 -4.26 3.75
N GLU A 292 8.09 -3.63 2.79
CA GLU A 292 7.15 -4.31 1.88
C GLU A 292 7.86 -5.35 1.01
N TYR A 293 9.03 -5.00 0.44
CA TYR A 293 9.85 -5.94 -0.33
C TYR A 293 10.45 -7.05 0.53
N GLU A 294 10.94 -6.72 1.73
CA GLU A 294 11.46 -7.72 2.66
C GLU A 294 10.38 -8.74 3.06
N ALA A 295 9.14 -8.27 3.30
CA ALA A 295 8.03 -9.15 3.61
C ALA A 295 7.70 -10.05 2.40
N PHE A 296 7.45 -9.46 1.22
CA PHE A 296 7.08 -10.22 0.03
C PHE A 296 8.12 -11.26 -0.36
N LEU A 297 9.36 -10.83 -0.59
CA LEU A 297 10.42 -11.72 -1.08
C LEU A 297 10.91 -12.68 0.00
N GLY A 298 10.87 -12.26 1.27
CA GLY A 298 11.17 -13.12 2.42
C GLY A 298 10.14 -14.22 2.62
N ASP A 299 8.85 -13.92 2.43
CA ASP A 299 7.77 -14.93 2.47
C ASP A 299 7.89 -15.91 1.33
N LEU A 300 8.19 -15.43 0.10
CA LEU A 300 8.45 -16.31 -1.04
C LEU A 300 9.61 -17.26 -0.77
N GLY A 301 10.73 -16.73 -0.28
CA GLY A 301 11.91 -17.54 0.03
C GLY A 301 11.69 -18.57 1.13
N ALA A 302 10.74 -18.31 2.04
CA ALA A 302 10.36 -19.20 3.13
C ALA A 302 9.15 -20.12 2.81
N GLY A 303 8.58 -20.01 1.60
CA GLY A 303 7.38 -20.77 1.21
C GLY A 303 6.13 -20.36 1.99
N ARG A 304 6.09 -19.14 2.53
CA ARG A 304 4.91 -18.60 3.22
C ARG A 304 4.02 -17.82 2.24
N THR A 305 2.77 -17.65 2.59
CA THR A 305 1.82 -16.79 1.84
C THR A 305 2.10 -15.32 2.16
N PRO A 306 2.45 -14.48 1.17
CA PRO A 306 2.63 -13.05 1.40
C PRO A 306 1.34 -12.32 1.80
N SER A 307 1.46 -11.24 2.58
CA SER A 307 0.35 -10.40 3.04
C SER A 307 0.73 -8.91 2.93
N PRO A 308 -0.22 -8.03 2.51
CA PRO A 308 -1.63 -8.35 2.23
C PRO A 308 -1.85 -8.98 0.85
N SER A 309 -2.63 -10.03 0.82
CA SER A 309 -3.08 -10.70 -0.40
C SER A 309 -4.18 -9.89 -1.11
N LEU A 310 -4.55 -10.30 -2.34
CA LEU A 310 -5.72 -9.75 -3.05
C LEU A 310 -7.00 -9.89 -2.22
N ARG A 311 -7.20 -11.03 -1.54
CA ARG A 311 -8.37 -11.27 -0.67
C ARG A 311 -8.43 -10.29 0.49
N GLU A 312 -7.31 -10.06 1.18
CA GLU A 312 -7.22 -9.10 2.27
C GLU A 312 -7.40 -7.65 1.79
N SER A 313 -7.02 -7.37 0.55
CA SER A 313 -7.07 -6.03 -0.05
C SER A 313 -8.44 -5.68 -0.65
N ARG A 314 -9.28 -6.69 -0.91
CA ARG A 314 -10.55 -6.56 -1.65
C ARG A 314 -11.46 -5.46 -1.07
N GLN A 315 -11.70 -5.48 0.23
CA GLN A 315 -12.60 -4.49 0.84
C GLN A 315 -12.02 -3.07 0.80
N SER A 316 -10.69 -2.90 0.89
CA SER A 316 -10.07 -1.58 0.71
C SER A 316 -10.33 -1.01 -0.68
N VAL A 317 -10.34 -1.87 -1.72
CA VAL A 317 -10.70 -1.48 -3.10
C VAL A 317 -12.20 -1.17 -3.21
N GLU A 318 -13.05 -2.00 -2.63
CA GLU A 318 -14.51 -1.82 -2.64
C GLU A 318 -14.93 -0.48 -2.03
N ILE A 319 -14.35 -0.11 -0.87
CA ILE A 319 -14.62 1.18 -0.24
C ILE A 319 -14.01 2.34 -1.04
N ALA A 320 -12.82 2.17 -1.61
CA ALA A 320 -12.24 3.17 -2.51
C ALA A 320 -13.10 3.36 -3.78
N GLU A 321 -13.76 2.30 -4.26
CA GLU A 321 -14.72 2.39 -5.35
C GLU A 321 -15.96 3.22 -4.97
N CYS A 322 -16.50 3.05 -3.76
CA CYS A 322 -17.57 3.91 -3.23
C CYS A 322 -17.14 5.39 -3.23
N VAL A 323 -15.92 5.68 -2.78
CA VAL A 323 -15.36 7.04 -2.83
C VAL A 323 -15.29 7.57 -4.26
N ARG A 324 -14.84 6.77 -5.22
CA ARG A 324 -14.75 7.13 -6.65
C ARG A 324 -16.12 7.43 -7.26
N ARG A 325 -17.14 6.63 -6.91
CA ARG A 325 -18.52 6.78 -7.38
C ARG A 325 -19.30 7.88 -6.67
N ARG A 326 -18.73 8.45 -5.58
CA ARG A 326 -19.42 9.40 -4.71
C ARG A 326 -20.65 8.77 -4.01
N ASP A 327 -20.59 7.51 -3.68
CA ASP A 327 -21.63 6.85 -2.90
C ASP A 327 -21.74 7.50 -1.52
N GLU A 328 -22.92 7.53 -0.92
CA GLU A 328 -23.14 8.11 0.41
C GLU A 328 -22.94 7.10 1.53
N GLU A 329 -23.07 5.81 1.25
CA GLU A 329 -22.95 4.72 2.24
C GLU A 329 -22.31 3.47 1.62
N PHE A 330 -21.69 2.69 2.52
CA PHE A 330 -21.23 1.33 2.29
C PHE A 330 -21.77 0.44 3.41
N ARG A 331 -22.16 -0.79 3.06
CA ARG A 331 -22.48 -1.88 4.01
C ARG A 331 -21.89 -3.19 3.50
N ALA A 332 -21.17 -3.92 4.39
CA ALA A 332 -20.54 -5.19 4.08
C ALA A 332 -21.56 -6.33 3.98
#